data_51fbdf6ec681b8feb5b6623de070f1ae
#
_entry.id   51fbdf6ec681b8feb5b6623de070f1ae
#
_cell.length_a   1.000
_cell.length_b   1.000
_cell.length_c   1.000
_cell.angle_alpha   90.00
_cell.angle_beta   90.00
_cell.angle_gamma   90.00
#
_symmetry.space_group_name_H-M   'P 1'
#
loop_
_entity.id
_entity.type
_entity.pdbx_description
1 polymer ?
#
loop_
_entity_poly.entity_id
_entity_poly.type
_entity_poly.pdbx_seq_one_letter_code
_entity_poly.pdbx_strand_id
1 'polypeptide(L)'
;MMKHILLIGFMGCGKSSVGYRLSYKLRKCLIDTDRLIEQREGMSITEIFEQKGETYFRYKETECLKGLANELGSRIVSVGGGTPVREENRKILKESGIVVYLKASSDTIYSRVKHDTRRPLLQCEDPKARIEMLLAERGPVYESVADIVIEVDGKHIKQVVQEVAEAVQSENFGD
;
A
#
# COMPACT_ATOMS: atom_id res chain seq x y z
N MET A 1 10.02 -16.85 12.32
CA MET A 1 10.57 -16.21 11.11
C MET A 1 10.25 -14.71 11.22
N MET A 2 11.19 -13.79 10.98
CA MET A 2 10.88 -12.35 11.07
C MET A 2 9.93 -11.97 9.92
N LYS A 3 8.71 -11.53 10.26
CA LYS A 3 7.66 -11.16 9.30
C LYS A 3 7.89 -9.75 8.73
N HIS A 4 7.51 -9.51 7.49
CA HIS A 4 7.46 -8.16 6.92
C HIS A 4 6.37 -7.31 7.59
N ILE A 5 6.46 -5.99 7.46
CA ILE A 5 5.39 -5.05 7.78
C ILE A 5 4.88 -4.51 6.44
N LEU A 6 3.65 -4.88 6.09
CA LEU A 6 3.07 -4.57 4.78
C LEU A 6 2.03 -3.46 4.94
N LEU A 7 2.32 -2.27 4.41
CA LEU A 7 1.42 -1.13 4.45
C LEU A 7 0.50 -1.19 3.24
N ILE A 8 -0.80 -1.37 3.47
CA ILE A 8 -1.84 -1.36 2.44
C ILE A 8 -2.78 -0.17 2.61
N GLY A 9 -3.56 0.10 1.60
CA GLY A 9 -4.56 1.16 1.57
C GLY A 9 -4.61 1.89 0.23
N PHE A 10 -5.55 2.80 0.10
CA PHE A 10 -5.78 3.52 -1.14
C PHE A 10 -4.61 4.45 -1.50
N MET A 11 -4.49 4.82 -2.80
CA MET A 11 -3.54 5.86 -3.21
C MET A 11 -3.80 7.16 -2.43
N GLY A 12 -2.74 7.87 -2.03
CA GLY A 12 -2.86 9.10 -1.25
C GLY A 12 -3.14 8.91 0.25
N CYS A 13 -3.34 7.70 0.76
CA CYS A 13 -3.51 7.48 2.21
C CYS A 13 -2.22 7.66 3.03
N GLY A 14 -1.05 7.69 2.38
CA GLY A 14 0.22 8.02 3.02
C GLY A 14 1.20 6.86 3.24
N LYS A 15 0.99 5.70 2.59
CA LYS A 15 1.85 4.50 2.74
C LYS A 15 3.34 4.79 2.59
N SER A 16 3.75 5.42 1.49
CA SER A 16 5.17 5.70 1.24
C SER A 16 5.77 6.66 2.28
N SER A 17 5.01 7.70 2.68
CA SER A 17 5.47 8.67 3.70
C SER A 17 5.54 8.07 5.10
N VAL A 18 4.56 7.25 5.47
CA VAL A 18 4.55 6.50 6.73
C VAL A 18 5.67 5.46 6.71
N GLY A 19 5.78 4.69 5.64
CA GLY A 19 6.81 3.67 5.45
C GLY A 19 8.22 4.23 5.58
N TYR A 20 8.48 5.38 4.96
CA TYR A 20 9.78 6.08 5.06
C TYR A 20 10.13 6.43 6.52
N ARG A 21 9.21 7.05 7.27
CA ARG A 21 9.46 7.40 8.68
C ARG A 21 9.54 6.18 9.58
N LEU A 22 8.70 5.17 9.32
CA LEU A 22 8.70 3.91 10.06
C LEU A 22 10.02 3.14 9.84
N SER A 23 10.63 3.21 8.66
CA SER A 23 11.91 2.56 8.35
C SER A 23 13.03 3.07 9.25
N TYR A 24 13.11 4.38 9.48
CA TYR A 24 14.05 4.96 10.43
C TYR A 24 13.75 4.56 11.88
N LYS A 25 12.46 4.62 12.26
CA LYS A 25 12.05 4.32 13.63
C LYS A 25 12.33 2.87 14.02
N LEU A 26 12.06 1.92 13.11
CA LEU A 26 12.23 0.49 13.35
C LEU A 26 13.58 -0.06 12.84
N ARG A 27 14.42 0.77 12.23
CA ARG A 27 15.70 0.38 11.61
C ARG A 27 15.54 -0.77 10.61
N LYS A 28 14.50 -0.70 9.77
CA LYS A 28 14.19 -1.69 8.72
C LYS A 28 14.24 -1.02 7.35
N CYS A 29 14.66 -1.77 6.34
CA CYS A 29 14.62 -1.29 4.95
C CYS A 29 13.17 -1.10 4.48
N LEU A 30 12.92 -0.02 3.74
CA LEU A 30 11.66 0.23 3.04
C LEU A 30 11.76 -0.25 1.60
N ILE A 31 10.73 -0.95 1.15
CA ILE A 31 10.47 -1.26 -0.26
C ILE A 31 9.14 -0.64 -0.63
N ASP A 32 9.08 0.07 -1.75
CA ASP A 32 7.84 0.51 -2.38
C ASP A 32 7.64 -0.34 -3.65
N THR A 33 6.54 -1.12 -3.69
CA THR A 33 6.32 -2.08 -4.78
C THR A 33 6.11 -1.41 -6.12
N ASP A 34 5.47 -0.24 -6.15
CA ASP A 34 5.24 0.53 -7.37
C ASP A 34 6.58 0.98 -7.96
N ARG A 35 7.46 1.55 -7.13
CA ARG A 35 8.81 1.95 -7.55
C ARG A 35 9.67 0.76 -7.99
N LEU A 36 9.55 -0.36 -7.29
CA LEU A 36 10.30 -1.56 -7.65
C LEU A 36 9.88 -2.11 -9.01
N ILE A 37 8.58 -2.04 -9.34
CA ILE A 37 8.06 -2.42 -10.66
C ILE A 37 8.57 -1.45 -11.73
N GLU A 38 8.49 -0.14 -11.50
CA GLU A 38 9.04 0.87 -12.43
C GLU A 38 10.52 0.65 -12.73
N GLN A 39 11.32 0.38 -11.71
CA GLN A 39 12.74 0.08 -11.87
C GLN A 39 13.00 -1.18 -12.68
N ARG A 40 12.23 -2.25 -12.45
CA ARG A 40 12.37 -3.53 -13.18
C ARG A 40 11.93 -3.44 -14.63
N GLU A 41 10.87 -2.65 -14.88
CA GLU A 41 10.32 -2.48 -16.24
C GLU A 41 11.05 -1.38 -17.04
N GLY A 42 11.83 -0.51 -16.38
CA GLY A 42 12.51 0.62 -17.00
C GLY A 42 11.56 1.70 -17.51
N MET A 43 10.33 1.75 -17.03
CA MET A 43 9.28 2.70 -17.43
C MET A 43 8.37 3.03 -16.24
N SER A 44 7.72 4.19 -16.31
CA SER A 44 6.73 4.62 -15.31
C SER A 44 5.47 3.75 -15.34
N ILE A 45 4.71 3.74 -14.22
CA ILE A 45 3.41 3.04 -14.17
C ILE A 45 2.48 3.54 -15.25
N THR A 46 2.45 4.86 -15.52
CA THR A 46 1.64 5.44 -16.59
C THR A 46 1.99 4.84 -17.94
N GLU A 47 3.29 4.77 -18.28
CA GLU A 47 3.76 4.16 -19.52
C GLU A 47 3.44 2.65 -19.59
N ILE A 48 3.52 1.94 -18.46
CA ILE A 48 3.12 0.52 -18.40
C ILE A 48 1.64 0.37 -18.73
N PHE A 49 0.76 1.20 -18.15
CA PHE A 49 -0.68 1.18 -18.44
C PHE A 49 -0.97 1.50 -19.90
N GLU A 50 -0.32 2.51 -20.47
CA GLU A 50 -0.51 2.92 -21.87
C GLU A 50 0.00 1.89 -22.88
N GLN A 51 1.18 1.31 -22.63
CA GLN A 51 1.84 0.42 -23.60
C GLN A 51 1.47 -1.06 -23.42
N LYS A 52 1.26 -1.51 -22.17
CA LYS A 52 1.08 -2.93 -21.85
C LYS A 52 -0.28 -3.23 -21.19
N GLY A 53 -1.00 -2.21 -20.75
CA GLY A 53 -2.32 -2.32 -20.16
C GLY A 53 -2.33 -2.68 -18.67
N GLU A 54 -3.50 -2.48 -18.03
CA GLU A 54 -3.67 -2.72 -16.60
C GLU A 54 -3.44 -4.18 -16.21
N THR A 55 -3.90 -5.14 -17.01
CA THR A 55 -3.74 -6.57 -16.73
C THR A 55 -2.27 -6.96 -16.56
N TYR A 56 -1.40 -6.42 -17.41
CA TYR A 56 0.04 -6.64 -17.32
C TYR A 56 0.61 -6.06 -16.02
N PHE A 57 0.23 -4.84 -15.67
CA PHE A 57 0.67 -4.22 -14.41
C PHE A 57 0.24 -5.05 -13.20
N ARG A 58 -1.01 -5.53 -13.16
CA ARG A 58 -1.51 -6.40 -12.08
C ARG A 58 -0.73 -7.72 -11.98
N TYR A 59 -0.32 -8.27 -13.09
CA TYR A 59 0.56 -9.44 -13.10
C TYR A 59 1.92 -9.11 -12.46
N LYS A 60 2.49 -7.94 -12.78
CA LYS A 60 3.77 -7.49 -12.20
C LYS A 60 3.68 -7.20 -10.71
N GLU A 61 2.57 -6.68 -10.23
CA GLU A 61 2.31 -6.56 -8.78
C GLU A 61 2.38 -7.93 -8.09
N THR A 62 1.74 -8.94 -8.65
CA THR A 62 1.76 -10.31 -8.11
C THR A 62 3.17 -10.92 -8.12
N GLU A 63 3.92 -10.78 -9.22
CA GLU A 63 5.31 -11.25 -9.28
C GLU A 63 6.21 -10.54 -8.26
N CYS A 64 6.01 -9.24 -8.08
CA CYS A 64 6.74 -8.46 -7.09
C CYS A 64 6.50 -8.99 -5.67
N LEU A 65 5.23 -9.22 -5.29
CA LEU A 65 4.90 -9.78 -3.98
C LEU A 65 5.49 -11.19 -3.77
N LYS A 66 5.38 -12.08 -4.76
CA LYS A 66 5.98 -13.42 -4.70
C LYS A 66 7.48 -13.38 -4.48
N GLY A 67 8.16 -12.44 -5.14
CA GLY A 67 9.59 -12.22 -4.93
C GLY A 67 9.91 -11.79 -3.50
N LEU A 68 9.18 -10.81 -2.97
CA LEU A 68 9.37 -10.31 -1.61
C LEU A 68 9.05 -11.36 -0.54
N ALA A 69 8.02 -12.18 -0.73
CA ALA A 69 7.65 -13.23 0.21
C ALA A 69 8.75 -14.29 0.40
N ASN A 70 9.61 -14.47 -0.60
CA ASN A 70 10.73 -15.41 -0.55
C ASN A 70 12.03 -14.78 -0.04
N GLU A 71 12.06 -13.47 0.22
CA GLU A 71 13.26 -12.79 0.72
C GLU A 71 13.46 -13.03 2.22
N LEU A 72 14.72 -13.22 2.63
CA LEU A 72 15.10 -13.34 4.04
C LEU A 72 15.09 -11.97 4.72
N GLY A 73 14.69 -11.97 5.99
CA GLY A 73 14.67 -10.77 6.83
C GLY A 73 13.32 -10.07 6.85
N SER A 74 13.20 -9.08 7.74
CA SER A 74 11.99 -8.29 7.92
C SER A 74 12.18 -6.90 7.29
N ARG A 75 11.23 -6.50 6.47
CA ARG A 75 11.21 -5.20 5.77
C ARG A 75 9.89 -4.49 5.98
N ILE A 76 9.87 -3.20 5.73
CA ILE A 76 8.64 -2.43 5.57
C ILE A 76 8.34 -2.38 4.08
N VAL A 77 7.14 -2.77 3.69
CA VAL A 77 6.72 -2.83 2.30
C VAL A 77 5.52 -1.90 2.09
N SER A 78 5.70 -0.83 1.30
CA SER A 78 4.60 -0.01 0.81
C SER A 78 4.00 -0.70 -0.40
N VAL A 79 2.80 -1.25 -0.25
CA VAL A 79 2.12 -2.07 -1.27
C VAL A 79 1.27 -1.20 -2.18
N GLY A 80 1.31 -1.43 -3.48
CA GLY A 80 0.45 -0.76 -4.46
C GLY A 80 -1.03 -0.84 -4.09
N GLY A 81 -1.79 0.27 -4.27
CA GLY A 81 -3.17 0.34 -3.77
C GLY A 81 -4.14 -0.64 -4.43
N GLY A 82 -3.86 -1.08 -5.65
CA GLY A 82 -4.68 -2.09 -6.34
C GLY A 82 -4.29 -3.53 -6.05
N THR A 83 -3.11 -3.74 -5.50
CA THR A 83 -2.53 -5.08 -5.29
C THR A 83 -3.43 -6.02 -4.47
N PRO A 84 -4.07 -5.61 -3.35
CA PRO A 84 -4.92 -6.49 -2.55
C PRO A 84 -6.24 -6.89 -3.23
N VAL A 85 -6.64 -6.22 -4.32
CA VAL A 85 -7.91 -6.53 -5.04
C VAL A 85 -7.89 -7.95 -5.58
N ARG A 86 -6.74 -8.45 -6.02
CA ARG A 86 -6.60 -9.85 -6.44
C ARG A 86 -6.56 -10.80 -5.25
N GLU A 87 -7.39 -11.84 -5.29
CA GLU A 87 -7.47 -12.83 -4.21
C GLU A 87 -6.13 -13.54 -3.94
N GLU A 88 -5.42 -13.90 -4.99
CA GLU A 88 -4.07 -14.49 -4.91
C GLU A 88 -3.13 -13.61 -4.07
N ASN A 89 -3.15 -12.31 -4.29
CA ASN A 89 -2.27 -11.37 -3.58
C ASN A 89 -2.63 -11.25 -2.10
N ARG A 90 -3.91 -11.35 -1.74
CA ARG A 90 -4.36 -11.33 -0.33
C ARG A 90 -3.75 -12.48 0.47
N LYS A 91 -3.69 -13.67 -0.14
CA LYS A 91 -3.05 -14.83 0.49
C LYS A 91 -1.55 -14.60 0.70
N ILE A 92 -0.86 -14.12 -0.34
CA ILE A 92 0.58 -13.81 -0.26
C ILE A 92 0.86 -12.77 0.83
N LEU A 93 0.05 -11.69 0.90
CA LEU A 93 0.20 -10.65 1.92
C LEU A 93 0.10 -11.22 3.33
N LYS A 94 -0.94 -12.01 3.62
CA LYS A 94 -1.14 -12.64 4.95
C LYS A 94 -0.03 -13.61 5.34
N GLU A 95 0.52 -14.34 4.38
CA GLU A 95 1.61 -15.27 4.61
C GLU A 95 2.98 -14.57 4.77
N SER A 96 3.13 -13.37 4.20
CA SER A 96 4.41 -12.64 4.19
C SER A 96 4.68 -11.84 5.46
N GLY A 97 3.67 -11.45 6.23
CA GLY A 97 3.90 -10.61 7.40
C GLY A 97 2.66 -10.02 8.05
N ILE A 98 2.87 -8.94 8.80
CA ILE A 98 1.82 -8.18 9.46
C ILE A 98 1.29 -7.14 8.46
N VAL A 99 0.00 -7.22 8.14
CA VAL A 99 -0.66 -6.33 7.18
C VAL A 99 -1.32 -5.17 7.92
N VAL A 100 -0.84 -3.97 7.66
CA VAL A 100 -1.33 -2.72 8.26
C VAL A 100 -2.10 -1.92 7.22
N TYR A 101 -3.38 -1.74 7.43
CA TYR A 101 -4.23 -0.90 6.59
C TYR A 101 -4.23 0.54 7.08
N LEU A 102 -3.73 1.46 6.28
CA LEU A 102 -3.85 2.90 6.50
C LEU A 102 -5.17 3.39 5.90
N LYS A 103 -6.20 3.53 6.74
CA LYS A 103 -7.56 3.90 6.35
C LYS A 103 -7.71 5.41 6.31
N ALA A 104 -8.10 5.95 5.16
CA ALA A 104 -8.37 7.36 4.94
C ALA A 104 -9.73 7.55 4.29
N SER A 105 -10.42 8.65 4.61
CA SER A 105 -11.66 9.04 3.96
C SER A 105 -11.42 9.52 2.53
N SER A 106 -12.49 9.54 1.72
CA SER A 106 -12.46 10.07 0.35
C SER A 106 -12.03 11.54 0.31
N ASP A 107 -12.48 12.34 1.27
CA ASP A 107 -12.11 13.76 1.37
C ASP A 107 -10.62 13.94 1.66
N THR A 108 -10.07 13.17 2.58
CA THR A 108 -8.64 13.18 2.90
C THR A 108 -7.81 12.77 1.68
N ILE A 109 -8.21 11.70 1.00
CA ILE A 109 -7.52 11.24 -0.21
C ILE A 109 -7.59 12.29 -1.31
N TYR A 110 -8.80 12.78 -1.62
CA TYR A 110 -8.99 13.79 -2.66
C TYR A 110 -8.14 15.04 -2.42
N SER A 111 -8.14 15.55 -1.20
CA SER A 111 -7.33 16.73 -0.84
C SER A 111 -5.83 16.56 -1.12
N ARG A 112 -5.33 15.33 -0.99
CA ARG A 112 -3.91 15.00 -1.20
C ARG A 112 -3.56 14.72 -2.67
N VAL A 113 -4.50 14.19 -3.46
CA VAL A 113 -4.21 13.74 -4.84
C VAL A 113 -4.77 14.64 -5.93
N LYS A 114 -5.60 15.63 -5.62
CA LYS A 114 -6.29 16.51 -6.61
C LYS A 114 -5.35 17.25 -7.59
N HIS A 115 -4.09 17.38 -7.26
CA HIS A 115 -3.06 18.00 -8.12
C HIS A 115 -2.04 16.99 -8.66
N ASP A 116 -2.20 15.69 -8.39
CA ASP A 116 -1.28 14.65 -8.86
C ASP A 116 -1.74 14.09 -10.20
N THR A 117 -1.08 14.51 -11.28
CA THR A 117 -1.37 14.07 -12.65
C THR A 117 -0.82 12.68 -13.00
N ARG A 118 -0.06 12.06 -12.10
CA ARG A 118 0.58 10.74 -12.30
C ARG A 118 -0.32 9.56 -11.95
N ARG A 119 -1.63 9.78 -11.79
CA ARG A 119 -2.60 8.76 -11.37
C ARG A 119 -3.57 8.43 -12.49
N PRO A 120 -3.31 7.44 -13.35
CA PRO A 120 -4.17 7.13 -14.51
C PRO A 120 -5.64 6.91 -14.13
N LEU A 121 -5.89 6.25 -12.99
CA LEU A 121 -7.25 5.95 -12.51
C LEU A 121 -8.06 7.18 -12.07
N LEU A 122 -7.43 8.34 -11.87
CA LEU A 122 -8.06 9.60 -11.46
C LEU A 122 -8.10 10.64 -12.59
N GLN A 123 -7.65 10.30 -13.80
CA GLN A 123 -7.76 11.16 -14.98
C GLN A 123 -9.16 11.02 -15.59
N CYS A 124 -10.15 11.62 -14.93
CA CYS A 124 -11.56 11.60 -15.32
C CYS A 124 -12.22 12.93 -14.96
N GLU A 125 -13.46 13.15 -15.41
CA GLU A 125 -14.22 14.39 -15.20
C GLU A 125 -14.48 14.68 -13.71
N ASP A 126 -14.79 13.65 -12.91
CA ASP A 126 -15.01 13.76 -11.46
C ASP A 126 -14.11 12.82 -10.67
N PRO A 127 -12.87 13.25 -10.34
CA PRO A 127 -11.93 12.45 -9.57
C PRO A 127 -12.44 12.13 -8.15
N LYS A 128 -13.26 13.01 -7.55
CA LYS A 128 -13.80 12.76 -6.20
C LYS A 128 -14.80 11.61 -6.20
N ALA A 129 -15.78 11.65 -7.09
CA ALA A 129 -16.73 10.53 -7.24
C ALA A 129 -16.02 9.23 -7.61
N ARG A 130 -14.96 9.29 -8.42
CA ARG A 130 -14.14 8.12 -8.75
C ARG A 130 -13.43 7.54 -7.51
N ILE A 131 -12.88 8.38 -6.64
CA ILE A 131 -12.28 7.96 -5.37
C ILE A 131 -13.31 7.29 -4.48
N GLU A 132 -14.49 7.89 -4.31
CA GLU A 132 -15.58 7.35 -3.48
C GLU A 132 -16.00 5.96 -3.97
N MET A 133 -16.21 5.80 -5.28
CA MET A 133 -16.57 4.53 -5.89
C MET A 133 -15.49 3.45 -5.65
N LEU A 134 -14.23 3.79 -5.91
CA LEU A 134 -13.12 2.84 -5.72
C LEU A 134 -12.89 2.50 -4.25
N LEU A 135 -13.12 3.44 -3.32
CA LEU A 135 -13.04 3.18 -1.88
C LEU A 135 -14.17 2.26 -1.41
N ALA A 136 -15.40 2.46 -1.92
CA ALA A 136 -16.52 1.58 -1.60
C ALA A 136 -16.26 0.13 -2.08
N GLU A 137 -15.60 -0.03 -3.22
CA GLU A 137 -15.21 -1.35 -3.75
C GLU A 137 -14.05 -1.97 -2.97
N ARG A 138 -12.98 -1.20 -2.71
CA ARG A 138 -11.72 -1.72 -2.18
C ARG A 138 -11.61 -1.70 -0.67
N GLY A 139 -12.35 -0.82 0.01
CA GLY A 139 -12.33 -0.70 1.47
C GLY A 139 -12.58 -2.01 2.19
N PRO A 140 -13.67 -2.75 1.86
CA PRO A 140 -13.92 -4.06 2.45
C PRO A 140 -12.80 -5.08 2.18
N VAL A 141 -12.14 -4.98 1.03
CA VAL A 141 -11.00 -5.85 0.69
C VAL A 141 -9.81 -5.55 1.59
N TYR A 142 -9.47 -4.25 1.78
CA TYR A 142 -8.38 -3.88 2.68
C TYR A 142 -8.66 -4.33 4.12
N GLU A 143 -9.88 -4.12 4.61
CA GLU A 143 -10.28 -4.56 5.96
C GLU A 143 -10.19 -6.08 6.13
N SER A 144 -10.55 -6.86 5.11
CA SER A 144 -10.54 -8.33 5.17
C SER A 144 -9.13 -8.93 5.22
N VAL A 145 -8.13 -8.21 4.74
CA VAL A 145 -6.75 -8.68 4.68
C VAL A 145 -5.87 -8.10 5.79
N ALA A 146 -6.29 -6.99 6.40
CA ALA A 146 -5.53 -6.31 7.43
C ALA A 146 -5.54 -7.07 8.77
N ASP A 147 -4.38 -7.14 9.41
CA ASP A 147 -4.24 -7.54 10.81
C ASP A 147 -4.43 -6.30 11.72
N ILE A 148 -4.00 -5.14 11.26
CA ILE A 148 -4.08 -3.86 11.97
C ILE A 148 -4.72 -2.82 11.05
N VAL A 149 -5.69 -2.05 11.57
CA VAL A 149 -6.30 -0.91 10.89
C VAL A 149 -5.95 0.36 11.63
N ILE A 150 -5.33 1.32 10.94
CA ILE A 150 -4.99 2.64 11.48
C ILE A 150 -5.73 3.71 10.69
N GLU A 151 -6.64 4.43 11.33
CA GLU A 151 -7.29 5.60 10.73
C GLU A 151 -6.32 6.78 10.70
N VAL A 152 -6.19 7.42 9.52
CA VAL A 152 -5.21 8.51 9.33
C VAL A 152 -5.84 9.89 9.25
N ASP A 153 -7.17 9.98 9.21
CA ASP A 153 -7.89 11.25 9.11
C ASP A 153 -7.65 12.12 10.35
N GLY A 154 -7.38 13.38 10.12
CA GLY A 154 -7.12 14.35 11.19
C GLY A 154 -5.83 14.15 11.97
N LYS A 155 -5.03 13.12 11.66
CA LYS A 155 -3.79 12.83 12.37
C LYS A 155 -2.57 13.39 11.67
N HIS A 156 -1.63 13.90 12.46
CA HIS A 156 -0.30 14.23 11.97
C HIS A 156 0.48 12.94 11.68
N ILE A 157 1.33 12.96 10.65
CA ILE A 157 2.10 11.78 10.22
C ILE A 157 2.92 11.13 11.36
N LYS A 158 3.44 11.93 12.30
CA LYS A 158 4.17 11.40 13.46
C LYS A 158 3.30 10.52 14.35
N GLN A 159 2.03 10.89 14.53
CA GLN A 159 1.05 10.10 15.31
C GLN A 159 0.75 8.79 14.61
N VAL A 160 0.50 8.82 13.29
CA VAL A 160 0.25 7.60 12.50
C VAL A 160 1.44 6.65 12.58
N VAL A 161 2.66 7.15 12.42
CA VAL A 161 3.89 6.34 12.52
C VAL A 161 4.06 5.73 13.91
N GLN A 162 3.72 6.48 14.96
CA GLN A 162 3.78 5.99 16.33
C GLN A 162 2.77 4.86 16.56
N GLU A 163 1.51 5.07 16.18
CA GLU A 163 0.44 4.07 16.30
C GLU A 163 0.77 2.77 15.54
N VAL A 164 1.28 2.89 14.30
CA VAL A 164 1.72 1.71 13.53
C VAL A 164 2.84 0.98 14.25
N ALA A 165 3.85 1.70 14.75
CA ALA A 165 4.99 1.07 15.43
C ALA A 165 4.56 0.32 16.70
N GLU A 166 3.70 0.92 17.52
CA GLU A 166 3.17 0.33 18.74
C GLU A 166 2.31 -0.92 18.45
N ALA A 167 1.39 -0.81 17.48
CA ALA A 167 0.53 -1.93 17.08
C ALA A 167 1.33 -3.12 16.56
N VAL A 168 2.31 -2.88 15.68
CA VAL A 168 3.17 -3.95 15.16
C VAL A 168 4.04 -4.59 16.23
N GLN A 169 4.48 -3.83 17.24
CA GLN A 169 5.22 -4.40 18.38
C GLN A 169 4.31 -5.29 19.22
N SER A 170 3.07 -4.89 19.48
CA SER A 170 2.10 -5.69 20.23
C SER A 170 1.79 -7.02 19.55
N GLU A 171 1.62 -7.03 18.24
CA GLU A 171 1.41 -8.27 17.46
C GLU A 171 2.60 -9.24 17.52
N ASN A 172 3.84 -8.73 17.60
CA ASN A 172 5.03 -9.57 17.69
C ASN A 172 5.24 -10.20 19.08
N PHE A 173 4.56 -9.72 20.13
CA PHE A 173 4.64 -10.27 21.49
C PHE A 173 3.45 -11.16 21.84
N GLY A 174 2.49 -11.33 20.93
CA GLY A 174 1.28 -12.15 21.12
C GLY A 174 1.37 -13.62 20.63
N ASP A 175 2.53 -14.05 20.15
CA ASP A 175 2.79 -15.43 19.72
C ASP A 175 3.63 -16.22 20.76
#